data_1a622107e742f8aea3033538759f3100
#
_entry.id   1a622107e742f8aea3033538759f3100
#
_cell.length_a   1.000
_cell.length_b   1.000
_cell.length_c   1.000
_cell.angle_alpha   90.00
_cell.angle_beta   90.00
_cell.angle_gamma   90.00
#
_symmetry.space_group_name_H-M   'P 1'
#
loop_
_entity.id
_entity.type
_entity.pdbx_description
1 polymer ?
#
loop_
_entity_poly.entity_id
_entity_poly.type
_entity_poly.pdbx_seq_one_letter_code
_entity_poly.pdbx_strand_id
1 'polypeptide(L)'
;MKRKRRTCLYVAGILILSLFSTGCVIGRYYEGPNVIAEKVKDIKPGITTKEEIIEWFGPPQNYMSPTVFNKILRDLEVTGEPLTTYPFANILSYQYDQGNIRALILVLFNYAEAKVKSDHLVIFLDENEKVKYYGFRRGTEELR
;
A
#
# COMPACT_ATOMS: atom_id res chain seq x y z
N MET A 1 30.00 54.39 -10.77
CA MET A 1 29.75 53.34 -11.77
C MET A 1 30.19 51.94 -11.34
N LYS A 2 31.31 51.70 -10.65
CA LYS A 2 31.80 50.37 -10.22
C LYS A 2 30.86 49.62 -9.25
N ARG A 3 30.11 50.30 -8.37
CA ARG A 3 29.23 49.70 -7.39
C ARG A 3 27.99 49.03 -8.04
N LYS A 4 27.37 49.71 -9.00
CA LYS A 4 26.22 49.16 -9.77
C LYS A 4 26.60 47.88 -10.57
N ARG A 5 27.81 47.85 -11.11
CA ARG A 5 28.30 46.69 -11.90
C ARG A 5 28.54 45.46 -11.02
N ARG A 6 29.02 45.66 -9.78
CA ARG A 6 29.19 44.55 -8.80
C ARG A 6 27.84 44.00 -8.35
N THR A 7 26.86 44.86 -8.08
CA THR A 7 25.50 44.42 -7.70
C THR A 7 24.85 43.62 -8.82
N CYS A 8 24.98 44.01 -10.07
CA CYS A 8 24.48 43.29 -11.24
C CYS A 8 25.11 41.91 -11.39
N LEU A 9 26.41 41.77 -11.13
CA LEU A 9 27.13 40.49 -11.15
C LEU A 9 26.66 39.53 -10.05
N TYR A 10 26.40 40.02 -8.84
CA TYR A 10 25.88 39.22 -7.75
C TYR A 10 24.45 38.74 -8.05
N VAL A 11 23.59 39.60 -8.57
CA VAL A 11 22.23 39.24 -8.95
C VAL A 11 22.23 38.21 -10.07
N ALA A 12 23.07 38.37 -11.09
CA ALA A 12 23.24 37.41 -12.17
C ALA A 12 23.76 36.03 -11.66
N GLY A 13 24.72 36.04 -10.73
CA GLY A 13 25.25 34.86 -10.09
C GLY A 13 24.20 34.09 -9.27
N ILE A 14 23.37 34.80 -8.50
CA ILE A 14 22.28 34.21 -7.74
C ILE A 14 21.21 33.61 -8.68
N LEU A 15 20.90 34.31 -9.79
CA LEU A 15 19.95 33.84 -10.80
C LEU A 15 20.45 32.58 -11.50
N ILE A 16 21.74 32.51 -11.82
CA ILE A 16 22.35 31.30 -12.41
C ILE A 16 22.35 30.14 -11.39
N LEU A 17 22.70 30.42 -10.13
CA LEU A 17 22.74 29.38 -9.09
C LEU A 17 21.33 28.82 -8.81
N SER A 18 20.29 29.65 -8.89
CA SER A 18 18.91 29.20 -8.72
C SER A 18 18.41 28.28 -9.85
N LEU A 19 18.96 28.40 -11.06
CA LEU A 19 18.64 27.51 -12.19
C LEU A 19 19.19 26.09 -12.00
N PHE A 20 20.26 25.92 -11.22
CA PHE A 20 20.81 24.61 -10.86
C PHE A 20 20.07 23.92 -9.70
N SER A 21 19.18 24.61 -9.03
CA SER A 21 18.38 24.06 -7.92
C SER A 21 17.06 23.43 -8.38
N THR A 22 16.92 23.12 -9.67
CA THR A 22 15.75 22.45 -10.23
C THR A 22 15.99 20.96 -10.32
N GLY A 23 15.02 20.17 -9.88
CA GLY A 23 15.12 18.71 -9.91
C GLY A 23 13.81 18.06 -10.36
N CYS A 24 13.96 16.99 -11.17
CA CYS A 24 12.87 16.07 -11.45
C CYS A 24 13.12 14.78 -10.66
N VAL A 25 12.11 14.32 -9.94
CA VAL A 25 12.12 13.03 -9.27
C VAL A 25 11.12 12.13 -9.98
N ILE A 26 11.63 11.00 -10.48
CA ILE A 26 10.80 9.93 -11.04
C ILE A 26 11.18 8.67 -10.28
N GLY A 27 10.22 8.06 -9.61
CA GLY A 27 10.45 6.88 -8.79
C GLY A 27 9.30 5.90 -8.85
N ARG A 28 9.61 4.65 -8.52
CA ARG A 28 8.63 3.60 -8.23
C ARG A 28 8.86 3.16 -6.81
N TYR A 29 7.78 2.91 -6.09
CA TYR A 29 7.87 2.29 -4.79
C TYR A 29 6.98 1.06 -4.74
N TYR A 30 7.34 0.14 -3.86
CA TYR A 30 6.62 -1.10 -3.61
C TYR A 30 6.57 -1.29 -2.09
N GLU A 31 5.40 -1.63 -1.59
CA GLU A 31 5.20 -1.86 -0.16
C GLU A 31 4.34 -3.10 0.05
N GLY A 32 4.73 -3.93 1.01
CA GLY A 32 4.05 -5.17 1.33
C GLY A 32 4.52 -6.39 0.53
N PRO A 33 4.06 -7.59 0.92
CA PRO A 33 4.35 -8.82 0.22
C PRO A 33 3.67 -8.84 -1.15
N ASN A 34 4.40 -9.23 -2.19
CA ASN A 34 3.86 -9.30 -3.54
C ASN A 34 2.78 -10.39 -3.66
N VAL A 35 1.53 -9.97 -3.83
CA VAL A 35 0.41 -10.88 -4.05
C VAL A 35 0.37 -11.28 -5.52
N ILE A 36 0.93 -12.44 -5.83
CA ILE A 36 0.98 -12.98 -7.20
C ILE A 36 -0.42 -13.48 -7.58
N ALA A 37 -1.10 -12.75 -8.48
CA ALA A 37 -2.48 -13.02 -8.86
C ALA A 37 -2.69 -14.44 -9.46
N GLU A 38 -1.68 -15.00 -10.12
CA GLU A 38 -1.70 -16.37 -10.64
C GLU A 38 -1.79 -17.38 -9.50
N LYS A 39 -1.04 -17.18 -8.42
CA LYS A 39 -1.06 -18.03 -7.22
C LYS A 39 -2.38 -17.93 -6.45
N VAL A 40 -3.06 -16.77 -6.51
CA VAL A 40 -4.39 -16.64 -5.90
C VAL A 40 -5.41 -17.60 -6.52
N LYS A 41 -5.29 -17.90 -7.81
CA LYS A 41 -6.15 -18.85 -8.51
C LYS A 41 -5.93 -20.32 -8.08
N ASP A 42 -4.74 -20.61 -7.53
CA ASP A 42 -4.39 -21.94 -7.05
C ASP A 42 -4.97 -22.23 -5.65
N ILE A 43 -5.50 -21.20 -4.96
CA ILE A 43 -6.14 -21.36 -3.66
C ILE A 43 -7.41 -22.19 -3.80
N LYS A 44 -7.45 -23.33 -3.11
CA LYS A 44 -8.59 -24.26 -3.09
C LYS A 44 -9.18 -24.30 -1.67
N PRO A 45 -10.37 -23.72 -1.46
CA PRO A 45 -11.06 -23.80 -0.18
C PRO A 45 -11.23 -25.25 0.29
N GLY A 46 -11.02 -25.49 1.58
CA GLY A 46 -11.06 -26.81 2.22
C GLY A 46 -9.80 -27.66 2.02
N ILE A 47 -8.87 -27.26 1.13
CA ILE A 47 -7.66 -28.02 0.78
C ILE A 47 -6.40 -27.24 1.14
N THR A 48 -6.24 -26.03 0.58
CA THR A 48 -5.05 -25.19 0.78
C THR A 48 -4.88 -24.85 2.25
N THR A 49 -3.66 -25.05 2.76
CA THR A 49 -3.31 -24.81 4.16
C THR A 49 -2.73 -23.41 4.38
N LYS A 50 -2.68 -22.98 5.62
CA LYS A 50 -2.05 -21.73 6.04
C LYS A 50 -0.55 -21.71 5.68
N GLU A 51 0.14 -22.84 5.83
CA GLU A 51 1.56 -22.97 5.52
C GLU A 51 1.81 -22.73 4.03
N GLU A 52 0.99 -23.32 3.16
CA GLU A 52 1.07 -23.10 1.71
C GLU A 52 0.82 -21.63 1.35
N ILE A 53 -0.13 -20.97 2.01
CA ILE A 53 -0.39 -19.54 1.82
C ILE A 53 0.84 -18.70 2.21
N ILE A 54 1.44 -19.01 3.36
CA ILE A 54 2.65 -18.30 3.83
C ILE A 54 3.84 -18.59 2.90
N GLU A 55 3.96 -19.79 2.38
CA GLU A 55 5.00 -20.15 1.40
C GLU A 55 4.82 -19.37 0.08
N TRP A 56 3.58 -19.19 -0.38
CA TRP A 56 3.30 -18.52 -1.65
C TRP A 56 3.40 -17.00 -1.60
N PHE A 57 2.95 -16.39 -0.49
CA PHE A 57 2.80 -14.95 -0.37
C PHE A 57 3.70 -14.34 0.72
N GLY A 58 4.42 -15.16 1.48
CA GLY A 58 5.19 -14.71 2.64
C GLY A 58 4.33 -14.49 3.89
N PRO A 59 4.91 -13.90 4.94
CA PRO A 59 4.17 -13.59 6.16
C PRO A 59 3.08 -12.54 5.87
N PRO A 60 1.86 -12.71 6.44
CA PRO A 60 0.79 -11.74 6.27
C PRO A 60 1.14 -10.41 6.98
N GLN A 61 0.68 -9.31 6.43
CA GLN A 61 0.81 -7.99 7.08
C GLN A 61 -0.03 -7.91 8.36
N ASN A 62 -1.22 -8.52 8.33
CA ASN A 62 -2.10 -8.57 9.48
C ASN A 62 -2.59 -10.01 9.70
N TYR A 63 -2.50 -10.42 10.95
CA TYR A 63 -3.05 -11.66 11.45
C TYR A 63 -4.12 -11.33 12.49
N MET A 64 -5.37 -11.64 12.19
CA MET A 64 -6.49 -11.25 13.03
C MET A 64 -7.23 -12.47 13.52
N SER A 65 -7.33 -12.60 14.85
CA SER A 65 -8.21 -13.59 15.45
C SER A 65 -9.67 -13.15 15.40
N PRO A 66 -10.63 -14.10 15.46
CA PRO A 66 -12.06 -13.76 15.52
C PRO A 66 -12.42 -12.82 16.67
N THR A 67 -11.76 -12.96 17.80
CA THR A 67 -11.97 -12.09 18.98
C THR A 67 -11.67 -10.62 18.69
N VAL A 68 -10.54 -10.36 18.00
CA VAL A 68 -10.16 -8.99 17.63
C VAL A 68 -11.13 -8.43 16.58
N PHE A 69 -11.51 -9.24 15.59
CA PHE A 69 -12.47 -8.85 14.57
C PHE A 69 -13.84 -8.49 15.17
N ASN A 70 -14.36 -9.32 16.08
CA ASN A 70 -15.62 -9.08 16.79
C ASN A 70 -15.57 -7.83 17.68
N LYS A 71 -14.38 -7.52 18.25
CA LYS A 71 -14.20 -6.26 19.01
C LYS A 71 -14.31 -5.06 18.09
N ILE A 72 -13.65 -5.08 16.93
CA ILE A 72 -13.70 -4.00 15.93
C ILE A 72 -15.14 -3.77 15.47
N LEU A 73 -15.89 -4.85 15.17
CA LEU A 73 -17.28 -4.73 14.74
C LEU A 73 -18.20 -4.11 15.82
N ARG A 74 -17.97 -4.44 17.09
CA ARG A 74 -18.68 -3.79 18.21
C ARG A 74 -18.35 -2.30 18.35
N ASP A 75 -17.07 -1.97 18.22
CA ASP A 75 -16.60 -0.58 18.32
C ASP A 75 -17.13 0.28 17.16
N LEU A 76 -17.49 -0.33 16.03
CA LEU A 76 -18.11 0.34 14.88
C LEU A 76 -19.63 0.43 14.96
N GLU A 77 -20.25 0.05 16.11
CA GLU A 77 -21.70 0.05 16.31
C GLU A 77 -22.48 -0.65 15.18
N VAL A 78 -21.91 -1.67 14.58
CA VAL A 78 -22.60 -2.47 13.58
C VAL A 78 -23.71 -3.21 14.31
N THR A 79 -24.93 -2.65 14.23
CA THR A 79 -26.13 -3.24 14.79
C THR A 79 -26.54 -4.46 13.99
N GLY A 80 -26.15 -5.62 14.47
CA GLY A 80 -26.51 -6.94 13.95
C GLY A 80 -26.37 -7.96 15.07
N GLU A 81 -26.90 -9.15 14.88
CA GLU A 81 -26.64 -10.24 15.82
C GLU A 81 -25.13 -10.40 16.01
N PRO A 82 -24.66 -10.57 17.26
CA PRO A 82 -23.25 -10.76 17.51
C PRO A 82 -22.75 -11.92 16.65
N LEU A 83 -21.74 -11.67 15.85
CA LEU A 83 -21.09 -12.61 14.93
C LEU A 83 -20.40 -13.76 15.71
N THR A 84 -21.12 -14.35 16.68
CA THR A 84 -20.62 -15.40 17.55
C THR A 84 -20.42 -16.74 16.86
N THR A 85 -20.79 -16.82 15.57
CA THR A 85 -20.71 -18.07 14.80
C THR A 85 -20.05 -17.84 13.44
N TYR A 86 -18.93 -17.12 13.42
CA TYR A 86 -18.09 -17.21 12.21
C TYR A 86 -17.37 -18.55 12.21
N PRO A 87 -17.54 -19.32 11.15
CA PRO A 87 -16.91 -20.61 11.01
C PRO A 87 -15.44 -20.48 10.55
N PHE A 88 -14.69 -19.52 11.08
CA PHE A 88 -13.28 -19.32 10.81
C PHE A 88 -12.51 -19.04 12.10
N ALA A 89 -11.31 -19.59 12.18
CA ALA A 89 -10.45 -19.47 13.35
C ALA A 89 -9.54 -18.24 13.23
N ASN A 90 -9.05 -17.93 12.05
CA ASN A 90 -8.09 -16.87 11.83
C ASN A 90 -8.30 -16.18 10.47
N ILE A 91 -7.85 -14.92 10.39
CA ILE A 91 -7.88 -14.13 9.16
C ILE A 91 -6.44 -13.69 8.85
N LEU A 92 -6.00 -13.96 7.63
CA LEU A 92 -4.75 -13.46 7.08
C LEU A 92 -5.08 -12.34 6.10
N SER A 93 -4.39 -11.20 6.23
CA SER A 93 -4.56 -10.08 5.32
C SER A 93 -3.23 -9.72 4.68
N TYR A 94 -3.25 -9.62 3.37
CA TYR A 94 -2.14 -9.20 2.51
C TYR A 94 -2.55 -7.96 1.74
N GLN A 95 -1.70 -6.96 1.75
CA GLN A 95 -1.83 -5.76 0.93
C GLN A 95 -0.50 -5.54 0.22
N TYR A 96 -0.57 -5.31 -1.07
CA TYR A 96 0.58 -4.98 -1.89
C TYR A 96 0.33 -3.66 -2.61
N ASP A 97 1.11 -2.66 -2.25
CA ASP A 97 1.03 -1.34 -2.82
C ASP A 97 2.18 -1.15 -3.83
N GLN A 98 1.82 -0.69 -5.02
CA GLN A 98 2.78 -0.27 -6.01
C GLN A 98 2.44 1.13 -6.49
N GLY A 99 3.44 1.99 -6.56
CA GLY A 99 3.22 3.39 -6.92
C GLY A 99 4.27 3.94 -7.85
N ASN A 100 3.83 4.91 -8.69
CA ASN A 100 4.70 5.75 -9.48
C ASN A 100 4.65 7.16 -8.91
N ILE A 101 5.81 7.71 -8.60
CA ILE A 101 5.97 9.08 -8.12
C ILE A 101 6.62 9.89 -9.22
N ARG A 102 6.04 11.04 -9.51
CA ARG A 102 6.61 12.07 -10.38
C ARG A 102 6.58 13.39 -9.64
N ALA A 103 7.73 14.01 -9.49
CA ALA A 103 7.80 15.32 -8.89
C ALA A 103 8.71 16.23 -9.72
N LEU A 104 8.29 17.48 -9.89
CA LEU A 104 9.06 18.57 -10.46
C LEU A 104 9.25 19.61 -9.38
N ILE A 105 10.50 19.84 -9.00
CA ILE A 105 10.86 20.79 -7.97
C ILE A 105 11.54 21.99 -8.67
N LEU A 106 10.88 23.13 -8.60
CA LEU A 106 11.39 24.40 -9.11
C LEU A 106 11.42 25.41 -7.96
N VAL A 107 12.26 26.44 -8.07
CA VAL A 107 12.41 27.46 -7.04
C VAL A 107 11.10 28.17 -6.69
N LEU A 108 10.22 28.37 -7.68
CA LEU A 108 8.95 29.10 -7.52
C LEU A 108 7.70 28.22 -7.62
N PHE A 109 7.86 26.96 -8.03
CA PHE A 109 6.74 26.08 -8.27
C PHE A 109 7.15 24.62 -8.03
N ASN A 110 6.35 23.93 -7.22
CA ASN A 110 6.55 22.50 -6.96
C ASN A 110 5.31 21.73 -7.40
N TYR A 111 5.51 20.68 -8.18
CA TYR A 111 4.48 19.76 -8.59
C TYR A 111 4.87 18.33 -8.18
N ALA A 112 3.95 17.62 -7.57
CA ALA A 112 4.12 16.21 -7.25
C ALA A 112 2.83 15.45 -7.58
N GLU A 113 2.99 14.30 -8.22
CA GLU A 113 1.91 13.35 -8.51
C GLU A 113 2.35 11.96 -8.08
N ALA A 114 1.51 11.30 -7.30
CA ALA A 114 1.69 9.91 -6.93
C ALA A 114 0.46 9.12 -7.37
N LYS A 115 0.69 8.04 -8.14
CA LYS A 115 -0.36 7.08 -8.52
C LYS A 115 -0.06 5.78 -7.80
N VAL A 116 -0.98 5.34 -6.96
CA VAL A 116 -0.87 4.12 -6.16
C VAL A 116 -1.91 3.13 -6.63
N LYS A 117 -1.50 1.88 -6.75
CA LYS A 117 -2.38 0.72 -6.99
C LYS A 117 -2.19 -0.25 -5.85
N SER A 118 -3.28 -0.68 -5.25
CA SER A 118 -3.27 -1.59 -4.11
C SER A 118 -3.98 -2.89 -4.45
N ASP A 119 -3.26 -3.99 -4.33
CA ASP A 119 -3.83 -5.34 -4.40
C ASP A 119 -4.11 -5.83 -2.98
N HIS A 120 -5.30 -6.34 -2.73
CA HIS A 120 -5.71 -6.84 -1.42
C HIS A 120 -6.13 -8.30 -1.52
N LEU A 121 -5.58 -9.14 -0.64
CA LEU A 121 -5.97 -10.53 -0.47
C LEU A 121 -6.30 -10.77 1.01
N VAL A 122 -7.52 -11.24 1.27
CA VAL A 122 -7.97 -11.62 2.61
C VAL A 122 -8.33 -13.09 2.60
N ILE A 123 -7.81 -13.84 3.55
CA ILE A 123 -7.99 -15.28 3.66
C ILE A 123 -8.55 -15.62 5.02
N PHE A 124 -9.63 -16.38 5.04
CA PHE A 124 -10.30 -16.89 6.23
C PHE A 124 -9.95 -18.36 6.41
N LEU A 125 -9.36 -18.69 7.54
CA LEU A 125 -8.97 -20.07 7.88
C LEU A 125 -10.02 -20.71 8.79
N ASP A 126 -10.20 -22.01 8.61
CA ASP A 126 -10.98 -22.83 9.53
C ASP A 126 -10.16 -23.24 10.78
N GLU A 127 -10.77 -24.04 11.67
CA GLU A 127 -10.14 -24.53 12.89
C GLU A 127 -8.95 -25.48 12.62
N ASN A 128 -8.88 -26.05 11.42
CA ASN A 128 -7.80 -26.94 10.97
C ASN A 128 -6.73 -26.18 10.17
N GLU A 129 -6.70 -24.82 10.27
CA GLU A 129 -5.79 -23.95 9.53
C GLU A 129 -5.85 -24.10 8.00
N LYS A 130 -6.99 -24.52 7.46
CA LYS A 130 -7.25 -24.58 6.02
C LYS A 130 -8.04 -23.37 5.56
N VAL A 131 -7.79 -22.94 4.32
CA VAL A 131 -8.55 -21.85 3.71
C VAL A 131 -10.02 -22.22 3.60
N LYS A 132 -10.89 -21.49 4.25
CA LYS A 132 -12.34 -21.66 4.13
C LYS A 132 -12.93 -20.74 3.08
N TYR A 133 -12.55 -19.44 3.13
CA TYR A 133 -12.94 -18.43 2.17
C TYR A 133 -11.73 -17.54 1.86
N TYR A 134 -11.74 -16.91 0.71
CA TYR A 134 -10.80 -15.85 0.40
C TYR A 134 -11.46 -14.78 -0.48
N GLY A 135 -10.97 -13.57 -0.40
CA GLY A 135 -11.33 -12.46 -1.25
C GLY A 135 -10.09 -11.82 -1.84
N PHE A 136 -10.09 -11.58 -3.14
CA PHE A 136 -9.00 -10.92 -3.83
C PHE A 136 -9.52 -9.72 -4.63
N ARG A 137 -8.89 -8.58 -4.43
CA ARG A 137 -9.17 -7.34 -5.16
C ARG A 137 -7.88 -6.82 -5.73
N ARG A 138 -7.84 -6.61 -7.05
CA ARG A 138 -6.65 -6.16 -7.77
C ARG A 138 -6.79 -4.72 -8.21
N GLY A 139 -5.69 -3.96 -8.04
CA GLY A 139 -5.45 -2.71 -8.74
C GLY A 139 -6.46 -1.61 -8.47
N THR A 140 -6.84 -1.37 -7.20
CA THR A 140 -7.57 -0.14 -6.88
C THR A 140 -6.63 1.05 -6.95
N GLU A 141 -6.90 1.95 -7.90
CA GLU A 141 -6.20 3.23 -8.00
C GLU A 141 -6.77 4.16 -6.92
N GLU A 142 -6.00 4.43 -5.87
CA GLU A 142 -6.29 5.52 -4.94
C GLU A 142 -5.64 6.79 -5.50
N LEU A 143 -6.46 7.75 -5.83
CA LEU A 143 -6.04 9.13 -6.10
C LEU A 143 -5.83 9.80 -4.73
N ARG A 144 -4.58 10.07 -4.39
CA ARG A 144 -4.19 10.91 -3.26
C ARG A 144 -3.61 12.22 -3.73
#